data_ee28f313ed19c4320e9bcb050a1338a9
#
_entry.id   ee28f313ed19c4320e9bcb050a1338a9
#
_cell.length_a   1.000
_cell.length_b   1.000
_cell.length_c   1.000
_cell.angle_alpha   90.00
_cell.angle_beta   90.00
_cell.angle_gamma   90.00
#
_symmetry.space_group_name_H-M   'P 1'
#
loop_
_entity.id
_entity.type
_entity.pdbx_description
1 polymer ?
#
loop_
_entity_poly.entity_id
_entity_poly.type
_entity_poly.pdbx_seq_one_letter_code
_entity_poly.pdbx_strand_id
1 'polypeptide(L)'
;MKSAVPASIRRLESTPSRVRYLILFPLLLAAAVTQAAPVDEGQSGAVIYRQGVLPSGNPLVGTRTGGGGIEGRAAACVNCHRRSGLGTTEGNIVIPPIIAEYLFRSAAKNNVDMNMPHVSGQRTQRAPYNDTTLARAIRDGVDPEGRQLNYLMPRFQLDDATMTSLITYLKNLTSGPVPGVTDDTLHFATIITPDADPTERQGMLDVLERFFADKNEFIRGGGRRLHTSREILYRVQRKWQLHVWQLSGAADTWPQQLQQKLAAEPVYAVISGLGGGNWAPVHQFCERAALPCLLPNVDLPVVAENDFYPVYFSKGVLLEAALIAHQLRVEKHAEGVHRLLQIYRAGDSGEQAAKALSSTSAADGVRVENRALHAGDPRRALERFLREARAGDSVMLWLRPNDLALLPARPAEGVRVFVSGLMGGLEHAPLRAAWRSVTRMTYPFDLPALRQVRMNYPLGWFKVRHISVVAERVQSDTYLACGILAETLNDMLDSFVRDYLVERVEVMLSHRIITGYYPRLGLASGQRFASKGAYLAHFAQPEGTQLLADGDWTVP
;
A
#
# COMPACT_ATOMS: atom_id res chain seq x y z
N MET A 1 -53.05 -43.71 30.45
CA MET A 1 -53.95 -43.52 31.62
C MET A 1 -53.87 -42.06 32.00
N LYS A 2 -54.92 -41.36 31.69
CA LYS A 2 -55.77 -40.51 32.55
C LYS A 2 -55.00 -39.33 33.16
N SER A 3 -55.25 -38.17 32.70
CA SER A 3 -56.40 -37.21 32.87
C SER A 3 -56.06 -36.26 34.05
N ALA A 4 -56.30 -35.00 34.18
CA ALA A 4 -57.23 -34.10 33.49
C ALA A 4 -56.99 -32.68 34.06
N VAL A 5 -57.27 -31.69 33.26
CA VAL A 5 -57.60 -30.30 33.61
C VAL A 5 -58.94 -30.32 34.40
N PRO A 6 -59.48 -29.29 35.15
CA PRO A 6 -59.61 -27.90 34.75
C PRO A 6 -59.82 -26.79 35.83
N ALA A 7 -59.91 -25.56 35.33
CA ALA A 7 -60.90 -24.48 35.57
C ALA A 7 -60.82 -23.58 36.83
N SER A 8 -60.56 -22.29 36.60
CA SER A 8 -61.42 -21.09 36.53
C SER A 8 -62.19 -20.71 37.80
N ILE A 9 -62.26 -19.40 38.11
CA ILE A 9 -63.40 -18.53 38.46
C ILE A 9 -62.85 -17.19 39.01
N ARG A 10 -62.94 -16.13 38.29
CA ARG A 10 -63.79 -14.92 38.30
C ARG A 10 -63.96 -14.15 39.61
N ARG A 11 -63.67 -12.83 39.49
CA ARG A 11 -64.33 -11.58 39.95
C ARG A 11 -64.36 -11.28 41.46
N LEU A 12 -63.95 -10.05 41.81
CA LEU A 12 -64.87 -8.90 41.96
C LEU A 12 -64.13 -7.62 42.39
N GLU A 13 -64.61 -6.57 41.90
CA GLU A 13 -64.33 -5.13 42.08
C GLU A 13 -64.35 -4.65 43.54
N SER A 14 -63.52 -3.63 43.82
CA SER A 14 -63.98 -2.39 44.53
C SER A 14 -62.89 -1.32 44.56
N THR A 15 -63.15 -0.21 43.92
CA THR A 15 -62.54 1.09 44.24
C THR A 15 -63.22 1.66 45.50
N PRO A 16 -62.58 2.52 46.33
CA PRO A 16 -62.59 3.94 46.04
C PRO A 16 -61.44 4.85 46.53
N SER A 17 -61.48 6.02 45.91
CA SER A 17 -61.14 7.40 46.36
C SER A 17 -59.72 7.80 46.80
N ARG A 18 -59.22 8.67 45.93
CA ARG A 18 -58.52 9.98 46.11
C ARG A 18 -57.91 10.30 47.45
N VAL A 19 -56.56 10.45 47.49
CA VAL A 19 -55.89 11.55 48.17
C VAL A 19 -54.68 11.97 47.31
N ARG A 20 -54.67 13.22 46.85
CA ARG A 20 -53.56 13.89 46.17
C ARG A 20 -52.56 14.34 47.20
N TYR A 21 -51.38 13.77 47.20
CA TYR A 21 -50.19 14.44 47.80
C TYR A 21 -49.31 14.95 46.69
N LEU A 22 -49.22 16.26 46.57
CA LEU A 22 -48.20 17.01 45.81
C LEU A 22 -46.87 16.84 46.57
N ILE A 23 -45.99 16.04 46.05
CA ILE A 23 -44.58 16.01 46.47
C ILE A 23 -43.82 16.85 45.44
N LEU A 24 -43.45 18.08 45.85
CA LEU A 24 -42.45 18.90 45.16
C LEU A 24 -41.10 18.17 45.26
N PHE A 25 -40.62 17.62 44.14
CA PHE A 25 -39.22 17.25 44.00
C PHE A 25 -38.43 18.46 43.52
N PRO A 26 -37.39 18.90 44.23
CA PRO A 26 -36.48 19.90 43.69
C PRO A 26 -35.63 19.22 42.59
N LEU A 27 -35.74 19.70 41.35
CA LEU A 27 -34.81 19.39 40.27
C LEU A 27 -33.42 19.96 40.64
N LEU A 28 -32.56 19.13 41.18
CA LEU A 28 -31.13 19.39 41.20
C LEU A 28 -30.60 19.16 39.77
N LEU A 29 -30.41 20.26 39.04
CA LEU A 29 -29.61 20.26 37.80
C LEU A 29 -28.15 19.96 38.21
N ALA A 30 -27.76 18.72 38.18
CA ALA A 30 -26.35 18.32 38.20
C ALA A 30 -25.76 18.69 36.83
N ALA A 31 -25.10 19.85 36.77
CA ALA A 31 -24.22 20.17 35.66
C ALA A 31 -23.11 19.12 35.65
N ALA A 32 -23.23 18.11 34.76
CA ALA A 32 -22.15 17.22 34.43
C ALA A 32 -21.07 18.06 33.75
N VAL A 33 -20.09 18.51 34.53
CA VAL A 33 -18.81 18.96 33.98
C VAL A 33 -18.18 17.73 33.38
N THR A 34 -18.33 17.55 32.06
CA THR A 34 -17.52 16.63 31.29
C THR A 34 -16.08 17.12 31.36
N GLN A 35 -15.33 16.59 32.32
CA GLN A 35 -13.88 16.70 32.28
C GLN A 35 -13.44 15.98 30.98
N ALA A 36 -13.00 16.78 30.02
CA ALA A 36 -12.28 16.25 28.87
C ALA A 36 -11.12 15.41 29.43
N ALA A 37 -11.04 14.16 29.01
CA ALA A 37 -9.90 13.31 29.34
C ALA A 37 -8.61 14.08 28.97
N PRO A 38 -7.54 13.99 29.78
CA PRO A 38 -6.28 14.65 29.46
C PRO A 38 -5.85 14.17 28.07
N VAL A 39 -5.77 15.10 27.13
CA VAL A 39 -5.26 14.85 25.78
C VAL A 39 -3.80 14.45 26.00
N ASP A 40 -3.42 13.23 25.59
CA ASP A 40 -2.04 12.78 25.62
C ASP A 40 -1.19 13.81 24.83
N GLU A 41 -0.26 14.47 25.53
CA GLU A 41 0.60 15.51 24.94
C GLU A 41 1.38 14.98 23.74
N GLY A 42 1.74 13.68 23.73
CA GLY A 42 2.38 13.04 22.61
C GLY A 42 1.47 12.89 21.38
N GLN A 43 0.17 12.62 21.59
CA GLN A 43 -0.81 12.56 20.50
C GLN A 43 -1.05 13.95 19.89
N SER A 44 -1.13 14.99 20.69
CA SER A 44 -1.27 16.37 20.21
C SER A 44 -0.06 16.78 19.36
N GLY A 45 1.15 16.51 19.80
CA GLY A 45 2.38 16.76 19.05
C GLY A 45 2.42 16.01 17.72
N ALA A 46 1.95 14.75 17.68
CA ALA A 46 1.87 13.94 16.47
C ALA A 46 0.92 14.55 15.42
N VAL A 47 -0.24 15.08 15.86
CA VAL A 47 -1.22 15.73 14.97
C VAL A 47 -0.64 17.02 14.38
N ILE A 48 0.02 17.86 15.20
CA ILE A 48 0.72 19.06 14.73
C ILE A 48 1.76 18.69 13.67
N TYR A 49 2.61 17.73 13.99
CA TYR A 49 3.70 17.30 13.11
C TYR A 49 3.22 16.71 11.78
N ARG A 50 2.22 15.80 11.83
CA ARG A 50 1.78 15.01 10.66
C ARG A 50 0.69 15.68 9.84
N GLN A 51 -0.19 16.47 10.48
CA GLN A 51 -1.39 17.01 9.84
C GLN A 51 -1.40 18.53 9.77
N GLY A 52 -0.54 19.22 10.55
CA GLY A 52 -0.56 20.67 10.65
C GLY A 52 -1.83 21.21 11.29
N VAL A 53 -2.36 20.50 12.30
CA VAL A 53 -3.55 20.90 13.05
C VAL A 53 -3.19 21.07 14.51
N LEU A 54 -3.56 22.19 15.09
CA LEU A 54 -3.34 22.53 16.50
C LEU A 54 -4.34 21.80 17.40
N PRO A 55 -4.06 21.64 18.71
CA PRO A 55 -5.00 21.04 19.67
C PRO A 55 -6.36 21.75 19.73
N SER A 56 -6.40 23.03 19.38
CA SER A 56 -7.63 23.82 19.25
C SER A 56 -8.49 23.45 18.02
N GLY A 57 -8.01 22.61 17.12
CA GLY A 57 -8.60 22.31 15.81
C GLY A 57 -8.26 23.31 14.71
N ASN A 58 -7.58 24.42 15.04
CA ASN A 58 -7.15 25.41 14.06
C ASN A 58 -5.96 24.90 13.22
N PRO A 59 -5.79 25.40 11.98
CA PRO A 59 -4.62 25.06 11.17
C PRO A 59 -3.34 25.62 11.80
N LEU A 60 -2.25 24.86 11.72
CA LEU A 60 -0.91 25.34 12.00
C LEU A 60 -0.53 26.41 10.97
N VAL A 61 -0.06 27.56 11.43
CA VAL A 61 0.36 28.67 10.56
C VAL A 61 1.86 28.87 10.66
N GLY A 62 2.53 28.87 9.52
CA GLY A 62 3.95 29.12 9.40
C GLY A 62 4.25 30.29 8.45
N THR A 63 5.33 31.04 8.73
CA THR A 63 5.79 32.15 7.92
C THR A 63 7.17 31.82 7.34
N ARG A 64 7.36 31.97 6.04
CA ARG A 64 8.68 31.79 5.40
C ARG A 64 9.45 33.11 5.37
N THR A 65 10.76 32.99 5.39
CA THR A 65 11.66 34.15 5.17
C THR A 65 11.37 34.70 3.77
N GLY A 66 10.94 35.96 3.68
CA GLY A 66 10.51 36.55 2.40
C GLY A 66 8.99 36.77 2.28
N GLY A 67 8.20 36.43 3.33
CA GLY A 67 6.82 36.91 3.50
C GLY A 67 5.72 35.96 2.99
N GLY A 68 6.01 34.74 2.60
CA GLY A 68 5.00 33.74 2.24
C GLY A 68 4.43 33.01 3.46
N GLY A 69 3.12 33.07 3.69
CA GLY A 69 2.43 32.23 4.68
C GLY A 69 2.12 30.83 4.16
N ILE A 70 2.18 29.84 5.03
CA ILE A 70 1.69 28.48 4.78
C ILE A 70 0.82 28.05 5.97
N GLU A 71 -0.21 27.25 5.73
CA GLU A 71 -1.12 26.84 6.80
C GLU A 71 -1.61 25.39 6.65
N GLY A 72 -2.10 24.84 7.75
CA GLY A 72 -2.70 23.53 7.83
C GLY A 72 -1.76 22.44 7.30
N ARG A 73 -2.28 21.55 6.46
CA ARG A 73 -1.53 20.42 5.91
C ARG A 73 -0.25 20.87 5.16
N ALA A 74 -0.27 22.03 4.52
CA ALA A 74 0.91 22.56 3.84
C ALA A 74 2.02 22.99 4.80
N ALA A 75 1.65 23.36 6.04
CA ALA A 75 2.57 23.76 7.11
C ALA A 75 3.08 22.56 7.96
N ALA A 76 2.55 21.36 7.76
CA ALA A 76 2.93 20.18 8.54
C ALA A 76 4.43 19.86 8.40
N CYS A 77 5.10 19.58 9.51
CA CYS A 77 6.54 19.30 9.57
C CYS A 77 6.95 18.08 8.73
N VAL A 78 6.03 17.12 8.63
CA VAL A 78 6.21 15.86 7.86
C VAL A 78 6.50 16.09 6.38
N ASN A 79 6.06 17.19 5.81
CA ASN A 79 6.28 17.49 4.38
C ASN A 79 7.75 17.64 4.04
N CYS A 80 8.54 18.17 4.97
CA CYS A 80 9.99 18.34 4.80
C CYS A 80 10.78 17.27 5.58
N HIS A 81 10.49 17.13 6.88
CA HIS A 81 11.27 16.25 7.76
C HIS A 81 10.86 14.78 7.67
N ARG A 82 9.85 14.47 6.85
CA ARG A 82 9.32 13.13 6.62
C ARG A 82 8.66 12.56 7.88
N ARG A 83 7.97 11.42 7.76
CA ARG A 83 7.26 10.80 8.88
C ARG A 83 8.21 10.20 9.92
N SER A 84 9.34 9.69 9.47
CA SER A 84 10.40 9.16 10.33
C SER A 84 11.15 10.24 11.14
N GLY A 85 11.09 11.49 10.70
CA GLY A 85 11.93 12.56 11.26
C GLY A 85 13.41 12.47 10.86
N LEU A 86 13.78 11.52 9.97
CA LEU A 86 15.16 11.35 9.50
C LEU A 86 15.53 12.29 8.34
N GLY A 87 14.59 13.14 7.92
CA GLY A 87 14.83 14.12 6.88
C GLY A 87 14.93 13.54 5.48
N THR A 88 15.37 14.35 4.54
CA THR A 88 15.51 13.97 3.12
C THR A 88 16.45 14.92 2.39
N THR A 89 16.73 14.62 1.13
CA THR A 89 17.43 15.53 0.23
C THR A 89 16.49 15.88 -0.92
N GLU A 90 16.25 17.17 -1.17
CA GLU A 90 15.45 17.68 -2.29
C GLU A 90 16.33 18.56 -3.17
N GLY A 91 16.69 18.03 -4.34
CA GLY A 91 17.69 18.66 -5.19
C GLY A 91 19.03 18.79 -4.45
N ASN A 92 19.52 20.02 -4.29
CA ASN A 92 20.76 20.34 -3.57
C ASN A 92 20.53 20.72 -2.09
N ILE A 93 19.27 20.62 -1.59
CA ILE A 93 18.94 21.02 -0.24
C ILE A 93 18.79 19.79 0.62
N VAL A 94 19.58 19.73 1.68
CA VAL A 94 19.49 18.68 2.71
C VAL A 94 18.56 19.18 3.82
N ILE A 95 17.52 18.40 4.08
CA ILE A 95 16.62 18.59 5.21
C ILE A 95 17.12 17.68 6.33
N PRO A 96 17.63 18.23 7.44
CA PRO A 96 18.31 17.43 8.45
C PRO A 96 17.32 16.57 9.24
N PRO A 97 17.82 15.49 9.88
CA PRO A 97 17.09 14.75 10.89
C PRO A 97 16.67 15.64 12.07
N ILE A 98 15.49 15.35 12.63
CA ILE A 98 14.96 16.02 13.82
C ILE A 98 14.53 15.02 14.90
N ILE A 99 15.06 13.82 14.87
CA ILE A 99 14.89 12.81 15.93
C ILE A 99 15.72 13.18 17.17
N ALA A 100 15.34 12.63 18.32
CA ALA A 100 15.98 12.94 19.60
C ALA A 100 17.50 12.74 19.57
N GLU A 101 17.96 11.65 18.97
CA GLU A 101 19.38 11.34 18.85
C GLU A 101 20.19 12.40 18.10
N TYR A 102 19.57 13.03 17.10
CA TYR A 102 20.21 14.09 16.35
C TYR A 102 20.09 15.45 17.03
N LEU A 103 18.94 15.76 17.61
CA LEU A 103 18.68 17.07 18.20
C LEU A 103 19.43 17.29 19.52
N PHE A 104 19.39 16.30 20.42
CA PHE A 104 19.82 16.45 21.82
C PHE A 104 21.21 15.89 22.12
N ARG A 105 21.90 15.32 21.12
CA ARG A 105 23.31 14.93 21.25
C ARG A 105 24.23 16.04 20.77
N SER A 106 25.43 16.13 21.39
CA SER A 106 26.54 16.91 20.85
C SER A 106 26.95 16.31 19.52
N ALA A 107 27.13 17.14 18.50
CA ALA A 107 27.72 16.68 17.24
C ALA A 107 29.09 16.06 17.55
N ALA A 108 29.23 14.76 17.31
CA ALA A 108 30.49 14.06 17.58
C ALA A 108 31.61 14.69 16.75
N LYS A 109 32.79 14.92 17.39
CA LYS A 109 33.96 15.45 16.71
C LYS A 109 34.53 14.51 15.63
N ASN A 110 34.04 13.29 15.55
CA ASN A 110 34.49 12.27 14.62
C ASN A 110 33.39 12.00 13.55
N ASN A 111 33.78 12.15 12.31
CA ASN A 111 33.02 12.05 11.07
C ASN A 111 32.33 10.68 10.77
N VAL A 112 32.03 9.87 11.75
CA VAL A 112 31.54 8.52 11.57
C VAL A 112 30.29 8.29 12.43
N ASP A 113 29.35 9.25 12.43
CA ASP A 113 27.98 8.88 12.77
C ASP A 113 27.35 8.27 11.50
N MET A 114 27.78 7.02 11.21
CA MET A 114 27.34 6.26 10.04
C MET A 114 25.87 5.83 10.13
N ASN A 115 25.17 6.20 11.20
CA ASN A 115 23.80 5.87 11.45
C ASN A 115 22.81 6.79 10.73
N MET A 116 23.30 7.77 9.94
CA MET A 116 22.44 8.72 9.25
C MET A 116 22.90 8.94 7.81
N PRO A 117 22.52 8.08 6.88
CA PRO A 117 23.00 8.06 5.50
C PRO A 117 22.74 9.35 4.72
N HIS A 118 21.75 10.16 5.12
CA HIS A 118 21.43 11.42 4.44
C HIS A 118 22.19 12.63 4.95
N VAL A 119 22.96 12.49 5.99
CA VAL A 119 23.74 13.59 6.59
C VAL A 119 25.16 13.65 6.05
N SER A 120 25.50 12.81 5.06
CA SER A 120 26.81 12.84 4.40
C SER A 120 27.08 14.25 3.84
N GLY A 121 28.02 14.97 4.45
CA GLY A 121 28.42 16.31 4.07
C GLY A 121 27.92 17.44 4.96
N GLN A 122 26.93 17.26 5.79
CA GLN A 122 26.57 18.25 6.81
C GLN A 122 27.41 18.02 8.08
N ARG A 123 28.50 18.69 8.16
CA ARG A 123 29.22 18.91 9.44
C ARG A 123 28.38 19.89 10.27
N THR A 124 27.41 19.41 11.01
CA THR A 124 26.75 20.24 12.01
C THR A 124 27.62 20.23 13.28
N GLN A 125 28.68 21.02 13.28
CA GLN A 125 29.29 21.46 14.52
C GLN A 125 28.31 22.42 15.19
N ARG A 126 27.37 21.92 15.96
CA ARG A 126 26.47 22.71 16.78
C ARG A 126 26.37 22.12 18.17
N ALA A 127 26.08 22.96 19.15
CA ALA A 127 25.70 22.51 20.47
C ALA A 127 24.39 21.71 20.42
N PRO A 128 24.18 20.75 21.31
CA PRO A 128 22.90 20.06 21.42
C PRO A 128 21.77 21.05 21.70
N TYR A 129 20.60 20.79 21.13
CA TYR A 129 19.40 21.51 21.53
C TYR A 129 19.01 21.15 22.96
N ASN A 130 18.36 22.07 23.62
CA ASN A 130 17.49 21.85 24.76
C ASN A 130 16.08 22.37 24.39
N ASP A 131 15.12 22.20 25.27
CA ASP A 131 13.72 22.59 24.98
C ASP A 131 13.59 24.07 24.62
N THR A 132 14.30 24.94 25.32
CA THR A 132 14.30 26.39 25.08
C THR A 132 14.93 26.74 23.72
N THR A 133 16.08 26.17 23.40
CA THR A 133 16.74 26.45 22.13
C THR A 133 16.03 25.80 20.94
N LEU A 134 15.35 24.68 21.15
CA LEU A 134 14.52 24.05 20.12
C LEU A 134 13.24 24.86 19.86
N ALA A 135 12.58 25.35 20.91
CA ALA A 135 11.47 26.27 20.78
C ALA A 135 11.84 27.54 20.02
N ARG A 136 13.03 28.13 20.32
CA ARG A 136 13.57 29.26 19.58
C ARG A 136 13.83 28.92 18.10
N ALA A 137 14.38 27.75 17.83
CA ALA A 137 14.60 27.31 16.45
C ALA A 137 13.29 27.18 15.65
N ILE A 138 12.22 26.70 16.27
CA ILE A 138 10.90 26.56 15.64
C ILE A 138 10.22 27.93 15.47
N ARG A 139 10.27 28.82 16.49
CA ARG A 139 9.64 30.14 16.46
C ARG A 139 10.40 31.15 15.61
N ASP A 140 11.72 31.25 15.82
CA ASP A 140 12.55 32.33 15.31
C ASP A 140 13.51 31.89 14.20
N GLY A 141 13.68 30.56 14.05
CA GLY A 141 14.58 29.97 13.07
C GLY A 141 16.05 30.15 13.41
N VAL A 142 16.39 30.12 14.68
CA VAL A 142 17.75 30.34 15.17
C VAL A 142 18.24 29.11 15.93
N ASP A 143 19.37 28.55 15.53
CA ASP A 143 19.97 27.37 16.16
C ASP A 143 20.56 27.69 17.57
N PRO A 144 21.07 26.69 18.32
CA PRO A 144 21.64 26.93 19.65
C PRO A 144 22.75 27.95 19.69
N GLU A 145 23.53 28.09 18.61
CA GLU A 145 24.68 29.02 18.51
C GLU A 145 24.33 30.39 17.93
N GLY A 146 23.03 30.64 17.69
CA GLY A 146 22.56 31.94 17.17
C GLY A 146 22.61 32.04 15.63
N ARG A 147 22.88 30.95 14.90
CA ARG A 147 22.90 30.97 13.44
C ARG A 147 21.47 30.81 12.90
N GLN A 148 21.20 31.49 11.80
CA GLN A 148 19.92 31.36 11.10
C GLN A 148 19.80 29.97 10.46
N LEU A 149 18.62 29.34 10.64
CA LEU A 149 18.25 28.14 9.91
C LEU A 149 17.96 28.48 8.44
N ASN A 150 17.95 27.44 7.61
CA ASN A 150 17.63 27.58 6.18
C ASN A 150 16.31 28.35 5.99
N TYR A 151 16.25 29.25 5.00
CA TYR A 151 15.10 30.08 4.71
C TYR A 151 13.84 29.30 4.36
N LEU A 152 13.97 28.04 3.89
CA LEU A 152 12.85 27.15 3.59
C LEU A 152 12.16 26.63 4.87
N MET A 153 12.85 26.57 6.01
CA MET A 153 12.22 26.19 7.28
C MET A 153 11.27 27.33 7.73
N PRO A 154 9.95 27.09 7.77
CA PRO A 154 9.00 28.09 8.23
C PRO A 154 9.21 28.41 9.72
N ARG A 155 8.72 29.58 10.14
CA ARG A 155 8.67 30.03 11.53
C ARG A 155 7.26 29.87 12.06
N PHE A 156 7.11 29.23 13.21
CA PHE A 156 5.80 28.86 13.75
C PHE A 156 5.59 29.57 15.09
N GLN A 157 4.60 30.46 15.14
CA GLN A 157 4.21 31.16 16.37
C GLN A 157 3.26 30.26 17.18
N LEU A 158 3.82 29.39 18.01
CA LEU A 158 3.11 28.46 18.88
C LEU A 158 3.11 29.00 20.32
N ASP A 159 2.01 28.85 21.04
CA ASP A 159 2.01 29.03 22.49
C ASP A 159 2.88 27.97 23.19
N ASP A 160 3.16 28.17 24.47
CA ASP A 160 4.11 27.31 25.19
C ASP A 160 3.56 25.89 25.40
N ALA A 161 2.26 25.71 25.58
CA ALA A 161 1.65 24.40 25.76
C ALA A 161 1.72 23.57 24.45
N THR A 162 1.37 24.19 23.33
CA THR A 162 1.44 23.59 22.00
C THR A 162 2.90 23.27 21.62
N MET A 163 3.83 24.17 21.93
CA MET A 163 5.27 23.97 21.72
C MET A 163 5.80 22.79 22.55
N THR A 164 5.39 22.70 23.82
CA THR A 164 5.78 21.58 24.70
C THR A 164 5.28 20.25 24.14
N SER A 165 4.03 20.19 23.68
CA SER A 165 3.46 18.99 23.05
C SER A 165 4.26 18.57 21.80
N LEU A 166 4.63 19.53 20.95
CA LEU A 166 5.45 19.25 19.76
C LEU A 166 6.84 18.76 20.12
N ILE A 167 7.53 19.42 21.08
CA ILE A 167 8.87 19.00 21.54
C ILE A 167 8.83 17.62 22.19
N THR A 168 7.80 17.33 23.00
CA THR A 168 7.60 15.99 23.59
C THR A 168 7.45 14.92 22.51
N TYR A 169 6.70 15.20 21.46
CA TYR A 169 6.60 14.31 20.30
C TYR A 169 7.95 14.10 19.61
N LEU A 170 8.71 15.16 19.35
CA LEU A 170 10.04 15.06 18.71
C LEU A 170 11.05 14.28 19.54
N LYS A 171 10.98 14.37 20.88
CA LYS A 171 11.82 13.57 21.80
C LYS A 171 11.51 12.08 21.72
N ASN A 172 10.27 11.72 21.42
CA ASN A 172 9.82 10.33 21.32
C ASN A 172 9.77 9.83 19.87
N LEU A 173 10.01 10.69 18.90
CA LEU A 173 9.99 10.32 17.50
C LEU A 173 11.14 9.34 17.21
N THR A 174 10.79 8.17 16.69
CA THR A 174 11.73 7.06 16.42
C THR A 174 12.51 6.52 17.63
N SER A 175 12.08 6.82 18.85
CA SER A 175 12.68 6.27 20.06
C SER A 175 12.13 4.87 20.38
N GLY A 176 12.98 4.01 20.91
CA GLY A 176 12.62 2.68 21.40
C GLY A 176 12.92 1.53 20.44
N PRO A 177 12.78 0.29 20.92
CA PRO A 177 13.03 -0.91 20.13
C PRO A 177 11.99 -1.08 19.02
N VAL A 178 12.47 -1.40 17.82
CA VAL A 178 11.60 -1.68 16.67
C VAL A 178 11.25 -3.17 16.64
N PRO A 179 9.97 -3.55 16.70
CA PRO A 179 9.58 -4.96 16.65
C PRO A 179 10.11 -5.65 15.38
N GLY A 180 10.70 -6.84 15.55
CA GLY A 180 11.31 -7.59 14.45
C GLY A 180 12.73 -7.18 14.10
N VAL A 181 13.35 -6.30 14.89
CA VAL A 181 14.76 -5.91 14.78
C VAL A 181 15.49 -6.36 16.03
N THR A 182 16.47 -7.26 15.89
CA THR A 182 17.38 -7.68 16.96
C THR A 182 18.80 -7.22 16.62
N ASP A 183 19.77 -7.46 17.49
CA ASP A 183 21.16 -7.06 17.27
C ASP A 183 21.78 -7.75 16.05
N ASP A 184 21.34 -8.94 15.69
CA ASP A 184 21.93 -9.75 14.62
C ASP A 184 20.94 -10.17 13.52
N THR A 185 19.63 -9.94 13.71
CA THR A 185 18.59 -10.48 12.82
C THR A 185 17.48 -9.47 12.56
N LEU A 186 17.05 -9.41 11.30
CA LEU A 186 15.83 -8.75 10.85
C LEU A 186 14.78 -9.80 10.54
N HIS A 187 13.62 -9.71 11.17
CA HIS A 187 12.51 -10.62 10.98
C HIS A 187 11.51 -10.04 9.98
N PHE A 188 11.16 -10.80 8.95
CA PHE A 188 10.18 -10.44 7.94
C PHE A 188 9.08 -11.48 7.88
N ALA A 189 7.88 -11.06 7.51
CA ALA A 189 6.80 -11.99 7.20
C ALA A 189 6.43 -11.93 5.72
N THR A 190 5.84 -13.01 5.21
CA THR A 190 5.00 -12.99 4.03
C THR A 190 3.61 -13.47 4.41
N ILE A 191 2.56 -12.86 3.85
CA ILE A 191 1.16 -13.16 4.18
C ILE A 191 0.50 -13.83 2.98
N ILE A 192 -0.16 -14.97 3.22
CA ILE A 192 -0.82 -15.76 2.19
C ILE A 192 -2.28 -15.96 2.60
N THR A 193 -3.22 -15.53 1.74
CA THR A 193 -4.65 -15.73 1.97
C THR A 193 -5.10 -17.14 1.52
N PRO A 194 -6.23 -17.67 2.05
CA PRO A 194 -6.69 -19.03 1.73
C PRO A 194 -7.05 -19.25 0.26
N ASP A 195 -7.42 -18.19 -0.44
CA ASP A 195 -7.82 -18.19 -1.86
C ASP A 195 -6.66 -18.02 -2.85
N ALA A 196 -5.41 -17.98 -2.35
CA ALA A 196 -4.22 -17.90 -3.18
C ALA A 196 -4.02 -19.18 -4.00
N ASP A 197 -3.65 -19.03 -5.29
CA ASP A 197 -3.34 -20.18 -6.15
C ASP A 197 -2.18 -21.01 -5.59
N PRO A 198 -2.31 -22.34 -5.46
CA PRO A 198 -1.26 -23.20 -4.90
C PRO A 198 0.06 -23.16 -5.68
N THR A 199 0.00 -23.02 -7.01
CA THR A 199 1.20 -22.98 -7.87
C THR A 199 1.93 -21.65 -7.71
N GLU A 200 1.19 -20.54 -7.69
CA GLU A 200 1.74 -19.20 -7.40
C GLU A 200 2.34 -19.14 -6.01
N ARG A 201 1.65 -19.74 -5.01
CA ARG A 201 2.15 -19.83 -3.64
C ARG A 201 3.49 -20.55 -3.57
N GLN A 202 3.59 -21.73 -4.21
CA GLN A 202 4.83 -22.49 -4.21
C GLN A 202 5.95 -21.70 -4.89
N GLY A 203 5.70 -21.14 -6.07
CA GLY A 203 6.69 -20.34 -6.79
C GLY A 203 7.17 -19.12 -5.99
N MET A 204 6.27 -18.42 -5.30
CA MET A 204 6.62 -17.30 -4.43
C MET A 204 7.51 -17.74 -3.26
N LEU A 205 7.15 -18.83 -2.59
CA LEU A 205 7.91 -19.33 -1.43
C LEU A 205 9.30 -19.81 -1.81
N ASP A 206 9.43 -20.52 -2.93
CA ASP A 206 10.74 -20.99 -3.44
C ASP A 206 11.70 -19.79 -3.66
N VAL A 207 11.19 -18.69 -4.21
CA VAL A 207 11.98 -17.46 -4.41
C VAL A 207 12.34 -16.80 -3.09
N LEU A 208 11.38 -16.63 -2.17
CA LEU A 208 11.60 -16.01 -0.87
C LEU A 208 12.64 -16.77 -0.05
N GLU A 209 12.45 -18.06 0.12
CA GLU A 209 13.33 -18.91 0.91
C GLU A 209 14.77 -18.90 0.36
N ARG A 210 14.89 -19.05 -0.96
CA ARG A 210 16.22 -19.04 -1.60
C ARG A 210 16.89 -17.68 -1.54
N PHE A 211 16.14 -16.57 -1.74
CA PHE A 211 16.70 -15.23 -1.67
C PHE A 211 17.20 -14.91 -0.25
N PHE A 212 16.45 -15.28 0.78
CA PHE A 212 16.85 -15.13 2.18
C PHE A 212 18.08 -15.98 2.52
N ALA A 213 18.14 -17.19 2.02
CA ALA A 213 19.31 -18.06 2.18
C ALA A 213 20.56 -17.44 1.54
N ASP A 214 20.48 -16.96 0.29
CA ASP A 214 21.56 -16.29 -0.42
C ASP A 214 22.05 -15.05 0.33
N LYS A 215 21.12 -14.23 0.84
CA LYS A 215 21.46 -13.05 1.64
C LYS A 215 22.25 -13.44 2.90
N ASN A 216 21.83 -14.49 3.59
CA ASN A 216 22.48 -14.98 4.81
C ASN A 216 23.85 -15.65 4.51
N GLU A 217 23.99 -16.33 3.38
CA GLU A 217 25.27 -16.88 2.91
C GLU A 217 26.28 -15.77 2.58
N PHE A 218 25.84 -14.72 1.92
CA PHE A 218 26.66 -13.55 1.61
C PHE A 218 27.21 -12.88 2.89
N ILE A 219 26.36 -12.70 3.90
CA ILE A 219 26.78 -12.14 5.20
C ILE A 219 27.84 -13.01 5.86
N ARG A 220 27.70 -14.33 5.84
CA ARG A 220 28.70 -15.28 6.39
C ARG A 220 30.04 -15.23 5.63
N GLY A 221 30.00 -15.08 4.31
CA GLY A 221 31.19 -15.05 3.44
C GLY A 221 31.94 -13.73 3.46
N GLY A 222 31.23 -12.60 3.56
CA GLY A 222 31.80 -11.24 3.51
C GLY A 222 32.63 -10.87 4.75
N GLY A 223 32.28 -11.42 5.92
CA GLY A 223 33.00 -11.16 7.18
C GLY A 223 34.46 -11.61 7.22
N ARG A 224 34.90 -12.39 6.23
CA ARG A 224 36.32 -12.85 6.14
C ARG A 224 37.20 -12.01 5.23
N ARG A 225 36.68 -11.11 4.41
CA ARG A 225 37.44 -10.45 3.33
C ARG A 225 37.58 -8.92 3.45
N LEU A 226 36.83 -8.28 4.32
CA LEU A 226 36.91 -6.82 4.48
C LEU A 226 37.65 -6.46 5.79
N HIS A 227 38.77 -5.79 5.67
CA HIS A 227 39.56 -5.22 6.80
C HIS A 227 38.89 -3.98 7.44
N THR A 228 37.60 -3.80 7.27
CA THR A 228 36.79 -2.80 7.98
C THR A 228 36.47 -3.31 9.38
N SER A 229 36.40 -2.38 10.35
CA SER A 229 36.15 -2.77 11.73
C SER A 229 34.94 -3.70 11.82
N ARG A 230 35.11 -4.84 12.49
CA ARG A 230 34.07 -5.87 12.64
C ARG A 230 32.74 -5.28 13.14
N GLU A 231 32.79 -4.26 13.98
CA GLU A 231 31.59 -3.61 14.54
C GLU A 231 30.69 -2.95 13.49
N ILE A 232 31.27 -2.29 12.48
CA ILE A 232 30.50 -1.62 11.40
C ILE A 232 29.81 -2.64 10.51
N LEU A 233 30.51 -3.72 10.13
CA LEU A 233 29.96 -4.79 9.31
C LEU A 233 28.81 -5.54 10.00
N TYR A 234 28.93 -5.82 11.30
CA TYR A 234 27.90 -6.53 12.05
C TYR A 234 26.65 -5.68 12.30
N ARG A 235 26.77 -4.36 12.43
CA ARG A 235 25.62 -3.46 12.59
C ARG A 235 24.81 -3.30 11.30
N VAL A 236 25.48 -3.28 10.15
CA VAL A 236 24.85 -3.02 8.84
C VAL A 236 24.28 -4.29 8.21
N GLN A 237 24.86 -5.47 8.49
CA GLN A 237 24.51 -6.72 7.82
C GLN A 237 23.92 -7.73 8.80
N ARG A 238 22.64 -7.52 9.16
CA ARG A 238 21.88 -8.47 9.97
C ARG A 238 21.37 -9.63 9.12
N LYS A 239 21.25 -10.81 9.71
CA LYS A 239 20.61 -11.97 9.10
C LYS A 239 19.14 -11.67 8.82
N TRP A 240 18.59 -12.31 7.83
CA TRP A 240 17.17 -12.23 7.52
C TRP A 240 16.47 -13.52 7.91
N GLN A 241 15.37 -13.38 8.65
CA GLN A 241 14.48 -14.47 9.01
C GLN A 241 13.11 -14.27 8.36
N LEU A 242 12.65 -15.28 7.62
CA LEU A 242 11.33 -15.29 7.01
C LEU A 242 10.33 -16.02 7.92
N HIS A 243 9.17 -15.42 8.15
CA HIS A 243 8.00 -16.01 8.77
C HIS A 243 6.89 -16.12 7.72
N VAL A 244 6.32 -17.30 7.54
CA VAL A 244 5.24 -17.51 6.58
C VAL A 244 3.90 -17.49 7.31
N TRP A 245 3.14 -16.43 7.15
CA TRP A 245 1.84 -16.24 7.77
C TRP A 245 0.72 -16.67 6.84
N GLN A 246 0.32 -17.93 6.93
CA GLN A 246 -0.84 -18.44 6.22
C GLN A 246 -2.11 -18.11 7.00
N LEU A 247 -3.08 -17.48 6.33
CA LEU A 247 -4.40 -17.21 6.87
C LEU A 247 -5.35 -18.36 6.54
N SER A 248 -6.41 -18.49 7.31
CA SER A 248 -7.41 -19.54 7.13
C SER A 248 -8.82 -19.02 7.37
N GLY A 249 -9.82 -19.72 6.85
CA GLY A 249 -11.23 -19.38 7.05
C GLY A 249 -11.66 -18.07 6.39
N ALA A 250 -12.75 -17.50 6.90
CA ALA A 250 -13.35 -16.30 6.35
C ALA A 250 -12.54 -15.03 6.67
N ALA A 251 -12.62 -14.05 5.77
CA ALA A 251 -11.78 -12.85 5.80
C ALA A 251 -12.01 -11.94 7.03
N ASP A 252 -13.17 -12.01 7.66
CA ASP A 252 -13.49 -11.31 8.91
C ASP A 252 -12.68 -11.82 10.11
N THR A 253 -12.17 -13.05 10.06
CA THR A 253 -11.32 -13.64 11.11
C THR A 253 -9.83 -13.28 10.95
N TRP A 254 -9.40 -12.82 9.78
CA TRP A 254 -7.98 -12.56 9.47
C TRP A 254 -7.33 -11.48 10.34
N PRO A 255 -8.01 -10.38 10.70
CA PRO A 255 -7.41 -9.36 11.57
C PRO A 255 -6.92 -9.92 12.90
N GLN A 256 -7.72 -10.81 13.52
CA GLN A 256 -7.34 -11.47 14.78
C GLN A 256 -6.17 -12.44 14.59
N GLN A 257 -6.17 -13.24 13.51
CA GLN A 257 -5.07 -14.16 13.19
C GLN A 257 -3.76 -13.38 12.99
N LEU A 258 -3.79 -12.27 12.24
CA LEU A 258 -2.63 -11.42 11.99
C LEU A 258 -2.09 -10.78 13.27
N GLN A 259 -2.98 -10.32 14.16
CA GLN A 259 -2.60 -9.79 15.46
C GLN A 259 -1.90 -10.85 16.33
N GLN A 260 -2.44 -12.07 16.37
CA GLN A 260 -1.84 -13.19 17.11
C GLN A 260 -0.46 -13.57 16.52
N LYS A 261 -0.33 -13.63 15.19
CA LYS A 261 0.95 -13.90 14.53
C LYS A 261 1.98 -12.82 14.84
N LEU A 262 1.61 -11.54 14.74
CA LEU A 262 2.52 -10.43 15.06
C LEU A 262 2.95 -10.43 16.52
N ALA A 263 2.07 -10.81 17.45
CA ALA A 263 2.40 -10.92 18.86
C ALA A 263 3.34 -12.10 19.17
N ALA A 264 3.16 -13.23 18.47
CA ALA A 264 3.99 -14.43 18.63
C ALA A 264 5.35 -14.30 17.92
N GLU A 265 5.36 -13.68 16.75
CA GLU A 265 6.50 -13.52 15.87
C GLU A 265 6.61 -12.04 15.45
N PRO A 266 7.18 -11.16 16.30
CA PRO A 266 7.34 -9.75 15.92
C PRO A 266 8.20 -9.61 14.66
N VAL A 267 7.70 -8.90 13.65
CA VAL A 267 8.41 -8.69 12.38
C VAL A 267 8.62 -7.22 12.09
N TYR A 268 9.69 -6.91 11.37
CA TYR A 268 10.05 -5.56 10.94
C TYR A 268 9.16 -5.08 9.79
N ALA A 269 8.95 -5.94 8.80
CA ALA A 269 8.10 -5.67 7.65
C ALA A 269 7.51 -6.96 7.07
N VAL A 270 6.43 -6.81 6.29
CA VAL A 270 5.88 -7.85 5.42
C VAL A 270 6.41 -7.62 4.00
N ILE A 271 6.84 -8.67 3.33
CA ILE A 271 7.37 -8.64 1.96
C ILE A 271 6.64 -9.64 1.08
N SER A 272 6.26 -9.22 -0.13
CA SER A 272 5.73 -10.08 -1.19
C SER A 272 4.61 -11.01 -0.72
N GLY A 273 3.50 -10.52 -0.18
CA GLY A 273 2.33 -11.36 0.13
C GLY A 273 1.63 -11.89 -1.13
N LEU A 274 0.76 -12.86 -0.98
CA LEU A 274 -0.04 -13.44 -2.05
C LEU A 274 -1.51 -13.55 -1.62
N GLY A 275 -2.41 -13.02 -2.43
CA GLY A 275 -3.84 -13.05 -2.15
C GLY A 275 -4.69 -13.03 -3.41
N GLY A 276 -5.88 -13.58 -3.28
CA GLY A 276 -6.90 -13.58 -4.33
C GLY A 276 -7.76 -12.32 -4.35
N GLY A 277 -9.08 -12.49 -4.18
CA GLY A 277 -10.06 -11.41 -4.37
C GLY A 277 -10.21 -10.40 -3.23
N ASN A 278 -9.65 -10.66 -2.04
CA ASN A 278 -9.83 -9.76 -0.89
C ASN A 278 -8.54 -9.57 -0.09
N TRP A 279 -7.92 -8.41 -0.24
CA TRP A 279 -6.72 -8.02 0.52
C TRP A 279 -7.01 -6.95 1.60
N ALA A 280 -8.24 -6.44 1.68
CA ALA A 280 -8.58 -5.33 2.57
C ALA A 280 -8.28 -5.60 4.06
N PRO A 281 -8.54 -6.79 4.65
CA PRO A 281 -8.20 -7.04 6.04
C PRO A 281 -6.68 -7.00 6.32
N VAL A 282 -5.86 -7.48 5.38
CA VAL A 282 -4.39 -7.43 5.47
C VAL A 282 -3.89 -5.99 5.37
N HIS A 283 -4.40 -5.22 4.41
CA HIS A 283 -4.08 -3.81 4.25
C HIS A 283 -4.37 -3.00 5.52
N GLN A 284 -5.59 -3.14 6.06
CA GLN A 284 -6.02 -2.45 7.29
C GLN A 284 -5.19 -2.88 8.51
N PHE A 285 -4.81 -4.15 8.59
CA PHE A 285 -3.92 -4.63 9.64
C PHE A 285 -2.55 -3.96 9.54
N CYS A 286 -1.94 -3.93 8.36
CA CYS A 286 -0.64 -3.32 8.14
C CYS A 286 -0.64 -1.83 8.52
N GLU A 287 -1.68 -1.10 8.11
CA GLU A 287 -1.80 0.32 8.46
C GLU A 287 -1.98 0.54 9.97
N ARG A 288 -2.88 -0.19 10.62
CA ARG A 288 -3.12 -0.08 12.07
C ARG A 288 -1.93 -0.50 12.92
N ALA A 289 -1.18 -1.52 12.49
CA ALA A 289 0.00 -2.02 13.19
C ALA A 289 1.27 -1.19 12.90
N ALA A 290 1.16 -0.12 12.11
CA ALA A 290 2.31 0.63 11.60
C ALA A 290 3.41 -0.31 11.05
N LEU A 291 3.00 -1.28 10.24
CA LEU A 291 3.83 -2.35 9.71
C LEU A 291 3.98 -2.20 8.19
N PRO A 292 5.17 -1.91 7.65
CA PRO A 292 5.38 -1.87 6.21
C PRO A 292 4.97 -3.19 5.55
N CYS A 293 4.08 -3.12 4.56
CA CYS A 293 3.65 -4.23 3.73
C CYS A 293 4.02 -3.94 2.28
N LEU A 294 5.10 -4.55 1.84
CA LEU A 294 5.78 -4.15 0.63
C LEU A 294 5.49 -5.11 -0.52
N LEU A 295 4.92 -4.56 -1.59
CA LEU A 295 4.85 -5.16 -2.92
C LEU A 295 4.19 -6.57 -2.94
N PRO A 296 2.99 -6.75 -2.38
CA PRO A 296 2.28 -8.01 -2.47
C PRO A 296 1.81 -8.31 -3.90
N ASN A 297 1.73 -9.60 -4.23
CA ASN A 297 1.14 -10.12 -5.46
C ASN A 297 -0.37 -10.25 -5.27
N VAL A 298 -1.11 -9.20 -5.61
CA VAL A 298 -2.57 -9.13 -5.48
C VAL A 298 -3.19 -8.48 -6.70
N ASP A 299 -4.29 -9.05 -7.19
CA ASP A 299 -5.00 -8.52 -8.34
C ASP A 299 -5.86 -7.30 -7.98
N LEU A 300 -6.35 -7.25 -6.74
CA LEU A 300 -7.19 -6.17 -6.22
C LEU A 300 -6.55 -5.53 -4.98
N PRO A 301 -5.64 -4.57 -5.14
CA PRO A 301 -5.08 -3.80 -4.04
C PRO A 301 -6.11 -2.80 -3.49
N VAL A 302 -5.90 -2.38 -2.23
CA VAL A 302 -6.75 -1.38 -1.60
C VAL A 302 -6.29 0.02 -1.97
N VAL A 303 -7.22 0.85 -2.42
CA VAL A 303 -6.97 2.27 -2.71
C VAL A 303 -7.50 3.09 -1.53
N ALA A 304 -6.58 3.67 -0.76
CA ALA A 304 -6.88 4.56 0.35
C ALA A 304 -5.97 5.80 0.28
N GLU A 305 -6.55 6.99 0.53
CA GLU A 305 -5.87 8.25 0.25
C GLU A 305 -4.80 8.63 1.28
N ASN A 306 -4.93 8.19 2.53
CA ASN A 306 -4.07 8.64 3.63
C ASN A 306 -3.21 7.54 4.24
N ASP A 307 -3.23 6.34 3.67
CA ASP A 307 -2.49 5.21 4.18
C ASP A 307 -1.01 5.32 3.80
N PHE A 308 -0.16 4.80 4.67
CA PHE A 308 1.28 4.99 4.56
C PHE A 308 2.07 3.67 4.41
N TYR A 309 1.71 2.65 5.17
CA TYR A 309 2.55 1.44 5.29
C TYR A 309 2.40 0.42 4.15
N PRO A 310 1.22 0.22 3.56
CA PRO A 310 1.09 -0.67 2.40
C PRO A 310 1.63 -0.01 1.12
N VAL A 311 2.51 -0.71 0.41
CA VAL A 311 3.07 -0.28 -0.89
C VAL A 311 2.81 -1.38 -1.91
N TYR A 312 2.24 -1.02 -3.04
CA TYR A 312 1.82 -1.94 -4.11
C TYR A 312 2.59 -1.74 -5.39
N PHE A 313 2.70 -2.79 -6.21
CA PHE A 313 3.22 -2.67 -7.56
C PHE A 313 2.36 -1.77 -8.44
N SER A 314 1.04 -1.97 -8.44
CA SER A 314 0.08 -1.18 -9.23
C SER A 314 -1.30 -1.19 -8.58
N LYS A 315 -2.27 -0.51 -9.18
CA LYS A 315 -3.69 -0.62 -8.78
C LYS A 315 -4.37 -1.90 -9.30
N GLY A 316 -3.63 -2.85 -9.88
CA GLY A 316 -4.15 -4.12 -10.34
C GLY A 316 -5.30 -3.96 -11.34
N VAL A 317 -6.38 -4.72 -11.14
CA VAL A 317 -7.57 -4.66 -12.01
C VAL A 317 -8.26 -3.30 -12.02
N LEU A 318 -8.07 -2.46 -10.99
CA LEU A 318 -8.60 -1.10 -10.98
C LEU A 318 -7.84 -0.18 -11.94
N LEU A 319 -6.55 -0.43 -12.19
CA LEU A 319 -5.79 0.25 -13.24
C LEU A 319 -6.31 -0.13 -14.63
N GLU A 320 -6.61 -1.42 -14.84
CA GLU A 320 -7.19 -1.89 -16.09
C GLU A 320 -8.58 -1.28 -16.32
N ALA A 321 -9.42 -1.18 -15.27
CA ALA A 321 -10.72 -0.52 -15.36
C ALA A 321 -10.61 0.96 -15.74
N ALA A 322 -9.64 1.68 -15.16
CA ALA A 322 -9.38 3.07 -15.51
C ALA A 322 -8.89 3.23 -16.96
N LEU A 323 -8.02 2.32 -17.44
CA LEU A 323 -7.57 2.29 -18.82
C LEU A 323 -8.74 2.10 -19.81
N ILE A 324 -9.65 1.15 -19.52
CA ILE A 324 -10.83 0.93 -20.37
C ILE A 324 -11.75 2.15 -20.33
N ALA A 325 -11.98 2.76 -19.18
CA ALA A 325 -12.78 4.00 -19.10
C ALA A 325 -12.17 5.11 -19.94
N HIS A 326 -10.84 5.28 -19.88
CA HIS A 326 -10.12 6.24 -20.73
C HIS A 326 -10.31 5.94 -22.22
N GLN A 327 -10.13 4.68 -22.62
CA GLN A 327 -10.29 4.25 -24.02
C GLN A 327 -11.71 4.49 -24.54
N LEU A 328 -12.74 4.10 -23.76
CA LEU A 328 -14.13 4.33 -24.14
C LEU A 328 -14.49 5.82 -24.30
N ARG A 329 -13.87 6.68 -23.48
CA ARG A 329 -14.03 8.14 -23.61
C ARG A 329 -13.45 8.65 -24.94
N VAL A 330 -12.24 8.20 -25.31
CA VAL A 330 -11.60 8.54 -26.57
C VAL A 330 -12.44 8.04 -27.77
N GLU A 331 -12.87 6.78 -27.74
CA GLU A 331 -13.69 6.17 -28.81
C GLU A 331 -15.07 6.81 -28.92
N LYS A 332 -15.70 7.20 -27.82
CA LYS A 332 -17.01 7.89 -27.84
C LYS A 332 -16.95 9.20 -28.62
N HIS A 333 -15.86 9.96 -28.48
CA HIS A 333 -15.68 11.19 -29.24
C HIS A 333 -15.45 10.93 -30.73
N ALA A 334 -14.89 9.78 -31.11
CA ALA A 334 -14.57 9.42 -32.48
C ALA A 334 -15.69 8.64 -33.19
N GLU A 335 -16.31 7.65 -32.53
CA GLU A 335 -17.12 6.62 -33.19
C GLU A 335 -18.50 6.38 -32.51
N GLY A 336 -18.78 7.03 -31.38
CA GLY A 336 -20.07 6.90 -30.67
C GLY A 336 -20.27 5.56 -29.97
N VAL A 337 -19.48 5.24 -28.94
CA VAL A 337 -19.76 4.07 -28.08
C VAL A 337 -21.02 4.30 -27.26
N HIS A 338 -22.03 3.46 -27.44
CA HIS A 338 -23.31 3.63 -26.78
C HIS A 338 -23.57 2.64 -25.64
N ARG A 339 -22.95 1.46 -25.69
CA ARG A 339 -23.20 0.39 -24.72
C ARG A 339 -21.93 -0.41 -24.40
N LEU A 340 -21.70 -0.65 -23.10
CA LEU A 340 -20.67 -1.53 -22.57
C LEU A 340 -21.33 -2.69 -21.82
N LEU A 341 -21.11 -3.91 -22.29
CA LEU A 341 -21.49 -5.14 -21.58
C LEU A 341 -20.27 -5.67 -20.82
N GLN A 342 -20.37 -5.81 -19.51
CA GLN A 342 -19.32 -6.40 -18.68
C GLN A 342 -19.72 -7.77 -18.19
N ILE A 343 -18.82 -8.75 -18.32
CA ILE A 343 -19.01 -10.12 -17.82
C ILE A 343 -17.90 -10.44 -16.84
N TYR A 344 -18.26 -10.87 -15.64
CA TYR A 344 -17.34 -11.20 -14.55
C TYR A 344 -17.88 -12.36 -13.71
N ARG A 345 -17.01 -12.99 -12.93
CA ARG A 345 -17.41 -13.98 -11.92
C ARG A 345 -17.74 -13.28 -10.61
N ALA A 346 -18.92 -13.58 -10.03
CA ALA A 346 -19.33 -13.06 -8.73
C ALA A 346 -18.32 -13.49 -7.64
N GLY A 347 -17.93 -12.55 -6.80
CA GLY A 347 -16.96 -12.77 -5.71
C GLY A 347 -15.48 -12.75 -6.11
N ASP A 348 -15.15 -12.62 -7.42
CA ASP A 348 -13.76 -12.46 -7.87
C ASP A 348 -13.40 -10.96 -8.00
N SER A 349 -12.11 -10.65 -8.10
CA SER A 349 -11.57 -9.29 -8.28
C SER A 349 -12.17 -8.55 -9.48
N GLY A 350 -12.57 -9.28 -10.52
CA GLY A 350 -13.27 -8.75 -11.70
C GLY A 350 -14.60 -8.07 -11.40
N GLU A 351 -15.30 -8.47 -10.34
CA GLU A 351 -16.52 -7.80 -9.91
C GLU A 351 -16.24 -6.36 -9.46
N GLN A 352 -15.17 -6.15 -8.71
CA GLN A 352 -14.79 -4.82 -8.25
C GLN A 352 -14.28 -3.95 -9.40
N ALA A 353 -13.53 -4.53 -10.34
CA ALA A 353 -13.12 -3.86 -11.56
C ALA A 353 -14.34 -3.42 -12.41
N ALA A 354 -15.33 -4.30 -12.56
CA ALA A 354 -16.57 -4.00 -13.27
C ALA A 354 -17.36 -2.88 -12.59
N LYS A 355 -17.45 -2.86 -11.26
CA LYS A 355 -18.09 -1.77 -10.50
C LYS A 355 -17.37 -0.44 -10.70
N ALA A 356 -16.04 -0.43 -10.62
CA ALA A 356 -15.21 0.76 -10.82
C ALA A 356 -15.39 1.31 -12.25
N LEU A 357 -15.33 0.44 -13.25
CA LEU A 357 -15.52 0.83 -14.65
C LEU A 357 -16.95 1.34 -14.90
N SER A 358 -17.97 0.70 -14.29
CA SER A 358 -19.36 1.15 -14.40
C SER A 358 -19.55 2.57 -13.85
N SER A 359 -19.00 2.85 -12.68
CA SER A 359 -19.09 4.17 -12.04
C SER A 359 -18.48 5.27 -12.90
N THR A 360 -17.28 5.03 -13.45
CA THR A 360 -16.59 6.01 -14.29
C THR A 360 -17.27 6.18 -15.64
N SER A 361 -17.62 5.09 -16.33
CA SER A 361 -18.22 5.13 -17.67
C SER A 361 -19.66 5.69 -17.67
N ALA A 362 -20.42 5.47 -16.60
CA ALA A 362 -21.75 6.07 -16.46
C ALA A 362 -21.68 7.60 -16.33
N ALA A 363 -20.67 8.13 -15.62
CA ALA A 363 -20.40 9.56 -15.56
C ALA A 363 -20.09 10.16 -16.93
N ASP A 364 -19.45 9.37 -17.80
CA ASP A 364 -19.17 9.75 -19.20
C ASP A 364 -20.36 9.51 -20.15
N GLY A 365 -21.52 9.06 -19.63
CA GLY A 365 -22.74 8.82 -20.40
C GLY A 365 -22.70 7.58 -21.30
N VAL A 366 -21.90 6.58 -20.95
CA VAL A 366 -21.92 5.24 -21.56
C VAL A 366 -22.93 4.36 -20.84
N ARG A 367 -23.82 3.69 -21.58
CA ARG A 367 -24.75 2.71 -20.99
C ARG A 367 -23.99 1.45 -20.61
N VAL A 368 -23.90 1.16 -19.32
CA VAL A 368 -23.18 -0.01 -18.80
C VAL A 368 -24.17 -1.09 -18.34
N GLU A 369 -23.93 -2.33 -18.77
CA GLU A 369 -24.69 -3.50 -18.35
C GLU A 369 -23.74 -4.57 -17.77
N ASN A 370 -24.03 -5.02 -16.57
CA ASN A 370 -23.21 -5.99 -15.83
C ASN A 370 -23.87 -7.37 -15.82
N ARG A 371 -23.09 -8.41 -16.06
CA ARG A 371 -23.51 -9.82 -16.04
C ARG A 371 -22.56 -10.63 -15.16
N ALA A 372 -23.05 -11.11 -14.04
CA ALA A 372 -22.31 -11.93 -13.11
C ALA A 372 -22.47 -13.42 -13.42
N LEU A 373 -21.34 -14.14 -13.55
CA LEU A 373 -21.30 -15.59 -13.57
C LEU A 373 -21.30 -16.11 -12.13
N HIS A 374 -22.30 -16.94 -11.81
CA HIS A 374 -22.41 -17.61 -10.51
C HIS A 374 -21.99 -19.08 -10.60
N ALA A 375 -22.01 -19.79 -9.46
CA ALA A 375 -21.88 -21.25 -9.44
C ALA A 375 -22.99 -21.91 -10.25
N GLY A 376 -22.69 -22.99 -10.95
CA GLY A 376 -23.61 -23.71 -11.82
C GLY A 376 -23.03 -24.01 -13.19
N ASP A 377 -23.78 -23.76 -14.29
CA ASP A 377 -23.27 -23.95 -15.66
C ASP A 377 -22.71 -22.64 -16.22
N PRO A 378 -21.41 -22.37 -16.04
CA PRO A 378 -20.81 -21.11 -16.48
C PRO A 378 -20.78 -20.99 -18.01
N ARG A 379 -20.70 -22.09 -18.74
CA ARG A 379 -20.67 -22.08 -20.20
C ARG A 379 -21.99 -21.59 -20.79
N ARG A 380 -23.14 -22.15 -20.35
CA ARG A 380 -24.46 -21.73 -20.83
C ARG A 380 -24.76 -20.28 -20.43
N ALA A 381 -24.38 -19.88 -19.22
CA ALA A 381 -24.57 -18.50 -18.77
C ALA A 381 -23.75 -17.54 -19.64
N LEU A 382 -22.47 -17.86 -19.89
CA LEU A 382 -21.57 -17.06 -20.72
C LEU A 382 -22.08 -16.95 -22.17
N GLU A 383 -22.49 -18.07 -22.78
CA GLU A 383 -23.09 -18.07 -24.14
C GLU A 383 -24.38 -17.24 -24.21
N ARG A 384 -25.21 -17.26 -23.17
CA ARG A 384 -26.40 -16.43 -23.07
C ARG A 384 -26.07 -14.94 -23.01
N PHE A 385 -25.16 -14.55 -22.14
CA PHE A 385 -24.77 -13.15 -21.97
C PHE A 385 -24.12 -12.58 -23.23
N LEU A 386 -23.26 -13.35 -23.88
CA LEU A 386 -22.61 -12.93 -25.13
C LEU A 386 -23.59 -12.77 -26.30
N ARG A 387 -24.72 -13.49 -26.31
CA ARG A 387 -25.80 -13.30 -27.31
C ARG A 387 -26.58 -11.99 -27.13
N GLU A 388 -26.45 -11.33 -25.99
CA GLU A 388 -27.06 -10.01 -25.76
C GLU A 388 -26.28 -8.88 -26.44
N ALA A 389 -25.00 -9.13 -26.79
CA ALA A 389 -24.14 -8.16 -27.46
C ALA A 389 -24.55 -7.99 -28.93
N ARG A 390 -24.58 -6.76 -29.40
CA ARG A 390 -24.96 -6.35 -30.77
C ARG A 390 -23.79 -5.68 -31.47
N ALA A 391 -23.83 -5.59 -32.78
CA ALA A 391 -22.86 -4.83 -33.54
C ALA A 391 -22.78 -3.37 -33.01
N GLY A 392 -21.56 -2.87 -32.80
CA GLY A 392 -21.28 -1.58 -32.18
C GLY A 392 -21.17 -1.57 -30.67
N ASP A 393 -21.58 -2.65 -29.96
CA ASP A 393 -21.36 -2.75 -28.52
C ASP A 393 -19.88 -3.03 -28.20
N SER A 394 -19.46 -2.60 -27.01
CA SER A 394 -18.22 -3.03 -26.38
C SER A 394 -18.50 -4.10 -25.33
N VAL A 395 -17.72 -5.16 -25.32
CA VAL A 395 -17.79 -6.26 -24.32
C VAL A 395 -16.49 -6.30 -23.55
N MET A 396 -16.55 -6.16 -22.23
CA MET A 396 -15.40 -6.32 -21.33
C MET A 396 -15.50 -7.64 -20.55
N LEU A 397 -14.48 -8.47 -20.67
CA LEU A 397 -14.37 -9.77 -20.01
C LEU A 397 -13.38 -9.68 -18.83
N TRP A 398 -13.92 -9.64 -17.62
CA TRP A 398 -13.18 -9.76 -16.36
C TRP A 398 -13.17 -11.23 -15.93
N LEU A 399 -12.48 -12.08 -16.71
CA LEU A 399 -12.56 -13.53 -16.59
C LEU A 399 -11.18 -14.16 -16.44
N ARG A 400 -11.12 -15.23 -15.64
CA ARG A 400 -9.94 -16.07 -15.46
C ARG A 400 -9.77 -17.05 -16.64
N PRO A 401 -8.57 -17.67 -16.83
CA PRO A 401 -8.32 -18.59 -17.94
C PRO A 401 -9.35 -19.71 -18.06
N ASN A 402 -9.80 -20.29 -16.94
CA ASN A 402 -10.80 -21.35 -16.93
C ASN A 402 -12.14 -20.91 -17.56
N ASP A 403 -12.57 -19.67 -17.31
CA ASP A 403 -13.81 -19.13 -17.90
C ASP A 403 -13.59 -18.70 -19.35
N LEU A 404 -12.43 -18.12 -19.70
CA LEU A 404 -12.08 -17.77 -21.08
C LEU A 404 -12.04 -18.98 -22.00
N ALA A 405 -11.61 -20.13 -21.50
CA ALA A 405 -11.60 -21.40 -22.25
C ALA A 405 -13.02 -21.89 -22.62
N LEU A 406 -14.05 -21.42 -21.90
CA LEU A 406 -15.46 -21.78 -22.17
C LEU A 406 -16.12 -20.88 -23.22
N LEU A 407 -15.46 -19.85 -23.72
CA LEU A 407 -15.98 -18.95 -24.74
C LEU A 407 -16.49 -19.73 -25.98
N PRO A 408 -17.58 -19.30 -26.63
CA PRO A 408 -18.07 -19.94 -27.87
C PRO A 408 -17.02 -19.88 -28.98
N ALA A 409 -17.25 -20.57 -30.08
CA ALA A 409 -16.27 -20.67 -31.17
C ALA A 409 -15.88 -19.31 -31.75
N ARG A 410 -16.81 -18.37 -31.82
CA ARG A 410 -16.61 -17.03 -32.37
C ARG A 410 -17.36 -15.99 -31.54
N PRO A 411 -16.85 -14.74 -31.43
CA PRO A 411 -17.62 -13.62 -30.91
C PRO A 411 -18.76 -13.22 -31.85
N ALA A 412 -19.68 -12.39 -31.39
CA ALA A 412 -20.70 -11.76 -32.24
C ALA A 412 -20.03 -10.80 -33.22
N GLU A 413 -20.58 -10.71 -34.44
CA GLU A 413 -20.03 -9.85 -35.49
C GLU A 413 -20.22 -8.36 -35.13
N GLY A 414 -19.19 -7.54 -35.41
CA GLY A 414 -19.21 -6.10 -35.17
C GLY A 414 -19.12 -5.69 -33.69
N VAL A 415 -18.81 -6.62 -32.78
CA VAL A 415 -18.61 -6.36 -31.35
C VAL A 415 -17.12 -6.08 -31.09
N ARG A 416 -16.83 -5.06 -30.30
CA ARG A 416 -15.48 -4.79 -29.76
C ARG A 416 -15.28 -5.58 -28.48
N VAL A 417 -14.21 -6.34 -28.40
CA VAL A 417 -13.92 -7.20 -27.24
C VAL A 417 -12.71 -6.69 -26.48
N PHE A 418 -12.89 -6.45 -25.20
CA PHE A 418 -11.81 -6.16 -24.24
C PHE A 418 -11.68 -7.33 -23.27
N VAL A 419 -10.44 -7.67 -22.92
CA VAL A 419 -10.11 -8.73 -21.95
C VAL A 419 -9.13 -8.18 -20.93
N SER A 420 -9.37 -8.43 -19.65
CA SER A 420 -8.37 -8.17 -18.60
C SER A 420 -7.14 -9.03 -18.83
N GLY A 421 -6.00 -8.41 -19.06
CA GLY A 421 -4.73 -9.14 -19.19
C GLY A 421 -4.32 -9.77 -17.88
N LEU A 422 -4.43 -9.01 -16.77
CA LEU A 422 -4.05 -9.48 -15.44
C LEU A 422 -4.83 -10.73 -15.02
N MET A 423 -6.15 -10.72 -15.21
CA MET A 423 -7.00 -11.86 -14.87
C MET A 423 -6.95 -12.96 -15.93
N GLY A 424 -6.86 -12.60 -17.20
CA GLY A 424 -7.00 -13.52 -18.32
C GLY A 424 -5.77 -14.39 -18.64
N GLY A 425 -4.61 -14.12 -18.02
CA GLY A 425 -3.38 -14.87 -18.24
C GLY A 425 -2.43 -14.23 -19.26
N LEU A 426 -2.56 -12.93 -19.50
CA LEU A 426 -1.70 -12.12 -20.36
C LEU A 426 -1.62 -12.70 -21.81
N GLU A 427 -0.43 -12.76 -22.41
CA GLU A 427 -0.19 -13.35 -23.73
C GLU A 427 -0.55 -14.84 -23.84
N HIS A 428 -0.72 -15.51 -22.70
CA HIS A 428 -1.09 -16.93 -22.62
C HIS A 428 -2.60 -17.15 -22.40
N ALA A 429 -3.41 -16.08 -22.48
CA ALA A 429 -4.87 -16.19 -22.37
C ALA A 429 -5.41 -17.30 -23.32
N PRO A 430 -6.22 -18.24 -22.85
CA PRO A 430 -6.70 -19.40 -23.61
C PRO A 430 -7.81 -19.02 -24.61
N LEU A 431 -7.55 -17.99 -25.39
CA LEU A 431 -8.47 -17.49 -26.42
C LEU A 431 -8.27 -18.27 -27.73
N ARG A 432 -9.37 -18.64 -28.39
CA ARG A 432 -9.35 -19.20 -29.73
C ARG A 432 -8.97 -18.12 -30.77
N ALA A 433 -8.44 -18.52 -31.91
CA ALA A 433 -8.02 -17.62 -33.00
C ALA A 433 -9.08 -16.56 -33.36
N ALA A 434 -10.35 -16.96 -33.50
CA ALA A 434 -11.44 -16.02 -33.80
C ALA A 434 -11.70 -14.97 -32.70
N TRP A 435 -11.37 -15.26 -31.45
CA TRP A 435 -11.42 -14.29 -30.37
C TRP A 435 -10.18 -13.42 -30.36
N ARG A 436 -8.99 -13.99 -30.52
CA ARG A 436 -7.72 -13.25 -30.56
C ARG A 436 -7.73 -12.16 -31.65
N SER A 437 -8.33 -12.43 -32.81
CA SER A 437 -8.38 -11.49 -33.93
C SER A 437 -9.16 -10.19 -33.66
N VAL A 438 -10.04 -10.19 -32.65
CA VAL A 438 -10.89 -9.03 -32.30
C VAL A 438 -10.64 -8.53 -30.88
N THR A 439 -9.82 -9.23 -30.08
CA THR A 439 -9.59 -8.88 -28.69
C THR A 439 -8.55 -7.78 -28.57
N ARG A 440 -8.90 -6.75 -27.78
CA ARG A 440 -7.98 -5.80 -27.19
C ARG A 440 -7.80 -6.16 -25.71
N MET A 441 -6.56 -6.32 -25.29
CA MET A 441 -6.21 -6.72 -23.94
C MET A 441 -5.66 -5.53 -23.16
N THR A 442 -6.13 -5.31 -21.93
CA THR A 442 -5.46 -4.41 -21.00
C THR A 442 -4.17 -5.06 -20.53
N TYR A 443 -3.05 -4.36 -20.61
CA TYR A 443 -1.74 -4.94 -20.34
C TYR A 443 -0.93 -4.02 -19.41
N PRO A 444 -1.03 -4.20 -18.07
CA PRO A 444 -0.41 -3.30 -17.07
C PRO A 444 1.08 -3.58 -16.85
N PHE A 445 1.73 -4.22 -17.80
CA PHE A 445 3.14 -4.59 -17.80
C PHE A 445 3.80 -4.14 -19.10
N ASP A 446 5.12 -4.26 -19.18
CA ASP A 446 5.82 -4.11 -20.44
C ASP A 446 5.56 -5.31 -21.37
N LEU A 447 5.48 -5.05 -22.66
CA LEU A 447 5.22 -6.11 -23.63
C LEU A 447 6.34 -7.15 -23.63
N PRO A 448 6.04 -8.44 -23.93
CA PRO A 448 7.01 -9.53 -23.86
C PRO A 448 8.32 -9.24 -24.61
N ALA A 449 8.24 -8.67 -25.82
CA ALA A 449 9.42 -8.30 -26.60
C ALA A 449 10.27 -7.21 -25.93
N LEU A 450 9.64 -6.24 -25.26
CA LEU A 450 10.34 -5.14 -24.62
C LEU A 450 10.96 -5.53 -23.27
N ARG A 451 10.33 -6.45 -22.53
CA ARG A 451 10.84 -6.88 -21.22
C ARG A 451 11.87 -7.99 -21.28
N GLN A 452 12.13 -8.61 -22.44
CA GLN A 452 12.98 -9.81 -22.59
C GLN A 452 14.35 -9.65 -21.89
N VAL A 453 15.04 -8.54 -22.13
CA VAL A 453 16.36 -8.29 -21.51
C VAL A 453 16.26 -8.20 -19.98
N ARG A 454 15.23 -7.55 -19.45
CA ARG A 454 15.01 -7.40 -18.01
C ARG A 454 14.64 -8.72 -17.34
N MET A 455 13.94 -9.60 -18.05
CA MET A 455 13.58 -10.94 -17.56
C MET A 455 14.80 -11.87 -17.44
N ASN A 456 15.89 -11.62 -18.16
CA ASN A 456 17.11 -12.40 -18.01
C ASN A 456 17.70 -12.35 -16.59
N TYR A 457 17.44 -11.30 -15.83
CA TYR A 457 17.93 -11.18 -14.44
C TYR A 457 17.23 -12.17 -13.50
N PRO A 458 15.90 -12.14 -13.30
CA PRO A 458 15.23 -13.11 -12.45
C PRO A 458 15.36 -14.55 -12.99
N LEU A 459 15.16 -14.77 -14.29
CA LEU A 459 15.23 -16.10 -14.88
C LEU A 459 16.64 -16.71 -14.83
N GLY A 460 17.67 -15.89 -15.01
CA GLY A 460 19.07 -16.30 -14.85
C GLY A 460 19.38 -16.71 -13.40
N TRP A 461 18.88 -15.95 -12.42
CA TRP A 461 19.03 -16.29 -11.02
C TRP A 461 18.24 -17.57 -10.67
N PHE A 462 17.00 -17.75 -11.16
CA PHE A 462 16.22 -18.97 -10.96
C PHE A 462 16.98 -20.20 -11.50
N LYS A 463 17.54 -20.09 -12.71
CA LYS A 463 18.34 -21.16 -13.31
C LYS A 463 19.55 -21.52 -12.45
N VAL A 464 20.32 -20.54 -12.00
CA VAL A 464 21.52 -20.75 -11.17
C VAL A 464 21.16 -21.36 -9.80
N ARG A 465 19.99 -21.02 -9.28
CA ARG A 465 19.51 -21.50 -7.97
C ARG A 465 18.62 -22.74 -8.07
N HIS A 466 18.45 -23.31 -9.25
CA HIS A 466 17.62 -24.50 -9.52
C HIS A 466 16.16 -24.32 -9.08
N ILE A 467 15.61 -23.10 -9.23
CA ILE A 467 14.21 -22.79 -8.97
C ILE A 467 13.42 -23.06 -10.26
N SER A 468 12.41 -23.92 -10.17
CA SER A 468 11.50 -24.19 -11.29
C SER A 468 10.60 -22.97 -11.52
N VAL A 469 10.48 -22.56 -12.78
CA VAL A 469 9.55 -21.47 -13.16
C VAL A 469 8.15 -22.07 -13.32
N VAL A 470 7.31 -21.90 -12.32
CA VAL A 470 5.94 -22.43 -12.27
C VAL A 470 4.90 -21.32 -12.34
N ALA A 471 5.26 -20.10 -11.91
CA ALA A 471 4.43 -18.89 -11.90
C ALA A 471 5.32 -17.68 -12.19
N GLU A 472 5.76 -17.56 -13.46
CA GLU A 472 6.82 -16.63 -13.87
C GLU A 472 6.62 -15.21 -13.35
N ARG A 473 5.41 -14.63 -13.49
CA ARG A 473 5.12 -13.28 -13.04
C ARG A 473 5.30 -13.14 -11.53
N VAL A 474 4.62 -13.97 -10.74
CA VAL A 474 4.66 -13.92 -9.27
C VAL A 474 6.07 -14.15 -8.74
N GLN A 475 6.81 -15.10 -9.34
CA GLN A 475 8.20 -15.37 -8.97
C GLN A 475 9.12 -14.19 -9.30
N SER A 476 8.94 -13.55 -10.47
CA SER A 476 9.72 -12.38 -10.88
C SER A 476 9.41 -11.15 -10.03
N ASP A 477 8.13 -10.92 -9.71
CA ASP A 477 7.68 -9.83 -8.86
C ASP A 477 8.20 -10.02 -7.42
N THR A 478 8.22 -11.26 -6.91
CA THR A 478 8.80 -11.61 -5.61
C THR A 478 10.31 -11.37 -5.58
N TYR A 479 11.03 -11.78 -6.63
CA TYR A 479 12.47 -11.51 -6.77
C TYR A 479 12.75 -10.00 -6.79
N LEU A 480 11.96 -9.24 -7.54
CA LEU A 480 12.06 -7.79 -7.61
C LEU A 480 11.78 -7.14 -6.24
N ALA A 481 10.74 -7.56 -5.53
CA ALA A 481 10.40 -7.08 -4.20
C ALA A 481 11.54 -7.32 -3.19
N CYS A 482 12.11 -8.52 -3.17
CA CYS A 482 13.27 -8.86 -2.34
C CYS A 482 14.50 -8.03 -2.69
N GLY A 483 14.74 -7.79 -3.97
CA GLY A 483 15.84 -6.95 -4.44
C GLY A 483 15.68 -5.49 -4.00
N ILE A 484 14.47 -4.91 -4.13
CA ILE A 484 14.15 -3.57 -3.63
C ILE A 484 14.38 -3.48 -2.12
N LEU A 485 13.87 -4.46 -1.36
CA LEU A 485 14.09 -4.51 0.08
C LEU A 485 15.59 -4.57 0.44
N ALA A 486 16.36 -5.41 -0.23
CA ALA A 486 17.79 -5.59 0.04
C ALA A 486 18.58 -4.31 -0.20
N GLU A 487 18.34 -3.62 -1.32
CA GLU A 487 19.02 -2.37 -1.64
C GLU A 487 18.58 -1.24 -0.69
N THR A 488 17.27 -1.18 -0.36
CA THR A 488 16.75 -0.21 0.60
C THR A 488 17.40 -0.36 1.97
N LEU A 489 17.51 -1.57 2.48
CA LEU A 489 18.14 -1.83 3.79
C LEU A 489 19.65 -1.53 3.79
N ASN A 490 20.34 -1.79 2.67
CA ASN A 490 21.75 -1.41 2.55
C ASN A 490 21.94 0.12 2.61
N ASP A 491 21.01 0.87 2.04
CA ASP A 491 21.01 2.33 2.03
C ASP A 491 20.60 2.94 3.38
N MET A 492 19.80 2.23 4.17
CA MET A 492 19.37 2.63 5.51
C MET A 492 20.46 2.43 6.57
N LEU A 493 21.51 1.66 6.27
CA LEU A 493 22.56 1.23 7.20
C LEU A 493 21.96 0.53 8.44
N ASP A 494 22.01 1.13 9.63
CA ASP A 494 21.41 0.58 10.86
C ASP A 494 20.23 1.39 11.40
N SER A 495 19.74 2.37 10.63
CA SER A 495 18.55 3.17 10.97
C SER A 495 17.25 2.41 10.67
N PHE A 496 17.03 1.27 11.34
CA PHE A 496 15.89 0.40 11.11
C PHE A 496 14.60 0.94 11.75
N VAL A 497 14.08 2.02 11.18
CA VAL A 497 12.78 2.60 11.52
C VAL A 497 11.76 2.22 10.44
N ARG A 498 10.56 1.75 10.81
CA ARG A 498 9.54 1.31 9.85
C ARG A 498 9.06 2.43 8.93
N ASP A 499 8.84 3.63 9.46
CA ASP A 499 8.47 4.79 8.66
C ASP A 499 9.59 5.11 7.64
N TYR A 500 10.84 5.03 8.07
CA TYR A 500 11.99 5.27 7.22
C TYR A 500 12.17 4.22 6.12
N LEU A 501 11.86 2.94 6.41
CA LEU A 501 11.85 1.90 5.39
C LEU A 501 10.92 2.26 4.23
N VAL A 502 9.69 2.68 4.53
CA VAL A 502 8.72 3.08 3.49
C VAL A 502 9.23 4.28 2.69
N GLU A 503 9.77 5.29 3.36
CA GLU A 503 10.34 6.49 2.73
C GLU A 503 11.55 6.17 1.85
N ARG A 504 12.39 5.22 2.26
CA ARG A 504 13.54 4.79 1.45
C ARG A 504 13.13 3.94 0.26
N VAL A 505 12.09 3.09 0.40
CA VAL A 505 11.48 2.38 -0.73
C VAL A 505 10.96 3.37 -1.78
N GLU A 506 10.31 4.47 -1.38
CA GLU A 506 9.87 5.52 -2.31
C GLU A 506 11.04 6.07 -3.15
N VAL A 507 12.14 6.40 -2.49
CA VAL A 507 13.35 6.92 -3.17
C VAL A 507 14.00 5.86 -4.05
N MET A 508 14.16 4.65 -3.51
CA MET A 508 14.81 3.54 -4.22
C MET A 508 14.12 3.19 -5.53
N LEU A 509 12.78 3.12 -5.54
CA LEU A 509 12.01 2.84 -6.74
C LEU A 509 12.19 3.87 -7.86
N SER A 510 12.53 5.11 -7.52
CA SER A 510 12.72 6.18 -8.51
C SER A 510 14.11 6.16 -9.16
N HIS A 511 15.09 5.48 -8.56
CA HIS A 511 16.49 5.49 -9.01
C HIS A 511 17.02 4.13 -9.46
N ARG A 512 16.26 3.07 -9.24
CA ARG A 512 16.68 1.70 -9.54
C ARG A 512 16.37 1.29 -10.98
N ILE A 513 17.25 0.47 -11.56
CA ILE A 513 16.95 -0.30 -12.76
C ILE A 513 15.94 -1.39 -12.39
N ILE A 514 14.77 -1.34 -13.02
CA ILE A 514 13.70 -2.32 -12.79
C ILE A 514 13.98 -3.60 -13.57
N THR A 515 13.96 -4.73 -12.88
CA THR A 515 14.05 -6.08 -13.46
C THR A 515 12.68 -6.74 -13.40
N GLY A 516 12.25 -7.44 -14.46
CA GLY A 516 10.97 -8.14 -14.49
C GLY A 516 9.92 -7.50 -15.39
N TYR A 517 8.68 -7.56 -14.99
CA TYR A 517 7.50 -7.27 -15.83
C TYR A 517 7.23 -5.77 -16.06
N TYR A 518 7.61 -4.89 -15.15
CA TYR A 518 7.24 -3.47 -15.22
C TYR A 518 8.24 -2.66 -16.08
N PRO A 519 7.78 -1.72 -16.93
CA PRO A 519 8.68 -0.84 -17.67
C PRO A 519 9.42 0.13 -16.75
N ARG A 520 8.73 0.61 -15.73
CA ARG A 520 9.26 1.47 -14.66
C ARG A 520 8.39 1.40 -13.44
N LEU A 521 9.00 1.62 -12.29
CA LEU A 521 8.33 1.83 -11.02
C LEU A 521 8.81 3.14 -10.44
N GLY A 522 7.94 3.86 -9.74
CA GLY A 522 8.31 5.09 -9.06
C GLY A 522 7.20 5.55 -8.14
N LEU A 523 7.59 6.09 -6.98
CA LEU A 523 6.69 6.66 -6.00
C LEU A 523 7.13 8.09 -5.68
N ALA A 524 6.20 9.02 -5.74
CA ALA A 524 6.35 10.28 -5.05
C ALA A 524 5.92 10.14 -3.58
N SER A 525 6.30 11.10 -2.75
CA SER A 525 5.86 11.13 -1.35
C SER A 525 4.34 10.98 -1.24
N GLY A 526 3.89 10.05 -0.40
CA GLY A 526 2.46 9.77 -0.19
C GLY A 526 1.80 8.91 -1.27
N GLN A 527 2.50 8.53 -2.34
CA GLN A 527 1.98 7.58 -3.32
C GLN A 527 2.24 6.14 -2.87
N ARG A 528 1.25 5.25 -3.11
CA ARG A 528 1.33 3.84 -2.66
C ARG A 528 1.34 2.83 -3.81
N PHE A 529 1.20 3.28 -5.07
CA PHE A 529 1.21 2.45 -6.27
C PHE A 529 2.39 2.84 -7.16
N ALA A 530 3.32 1.92 -7.35
CA ALA A 530 4.59 2.20 -8.02
C ALA A 530 4.47 2.25 -9.56
N SER A 531 3.68 1.37 -10.18
CA SER A 531 3.31 1.41 -11.60
C SER A 531 1.94 2.06 -11.78
N LYS A 532 1.82 2.97 -12.75
CA LYS A 532 0.64 3.86 -12.88
C LYS A 532 -0.06 3.77 -14.23
N GLY A 533 0.51 3.06 -15.17
CA GLY A 533 -0.02 2.97 -16.53
C GLY A 533 -0.13 1.53 -17.03
N ALA A 534 -0.63 1.42 -18.27
CA ALA A 534 -0.81 0.17 -18.97
C ALA A 534 -0.81 0.42 -20.49
N TYR A 535 -0.59 -0.64 -21.26
CA TYR A 535 -0.91 -0.68 -22.69
C TYR A 535 -2.32 -1.21 -22.90
N LEU A 536 -2.97 -0.75 -23.97
CA LEU A 536 -3.97 -1.55 -24.66
C LEU A 536 -3.23 -2.31 -25.77
N ALA A 537 -3.40 -3.62 -25.85
CA ALA A 537 -2.63 -4.47 -26.75
C ALA A 537 -3.54 -5.45 -27.51
N HIS A 538 -3.10 -5.89 -28.67
CA HIS A 538 -3.76 -6.94 -29.46
C HIS A 538 -2.76 -8.03 -29.85
N PHE A 539 -3.27 -9.21 -30.23
CA PHE A 539 -2.44 -10.28 -30.77
C PHE A 539 -2.00 -9.95 -32.18
N ALA A 540 -0.69 -10.01 -32.45
CA ALA A 540 -0.12 -9.77 -33.77
C ALA A 540 -0.65 -10.75 -34.83
N GLN A 541 -0.93 -11.99 -34.41
CA GLN A 541 -1.52 -13.05 -35.20
C GLN A 541 -2.46 -13.89 -34.35
N PRO A 542 -3.59 -14.39 -34.90
CA PRO A 542 -4.58 -15.14 -34.14
C PRO A 542 -4.05 -16.43 -33.49
N GLU A 543 -3.07 -17.07 -34.08
CA GLU A 543 -2.46 -18.33 -33.62
C GLU A 543 -1.28 -18.12 -32.68
N GLY A 544 -0.74 -16.87 -32.63
CA GLY A 544 0.46 -16.56 -31.85
C GLY A 544 0.17 -16.02 -30.46
N THR A 545 1.23 -15.89 -29.65
CA THR A 545 1.22 -15.22 -28.34
C THR A 545 1.87 -13.82 -28.38
N GLN A 546 2.35 -13.40 -29.55
CA GLN A 546 2.95 -12.08 -29.71
C GLN A 546 1.89 -11.00 -29.58
N LEU A 547 2.13 -10.03 -28.70
CA LEU A 547 1.29 -8.85 -28.50
C LEU A 547 1.94 -7.60 -29.08
N LEU A 548 1.11 -6.73 -29.67
CA LEU A 548 1.46 -5.41 -30.14
C LEU A 548 0.62 -4.38 -29.38
N ALA A 549 1.19 -3.22 -29.09
CA ALA A 549 0.46 -2.13 -28.45
C ALA A 549 -0.44 -1.40 -29.44
N ASP A 550 -1.63 -1.00 -28.99
CA ASP A 550 -2.54 -0.08 -29.66
C ASP A 550 -2.26 1.37 -29.21
N GLY A 551 -1.03 1.82 -29.38
CA GLY A 551 -0.58 3.14 -28.94
C GLY A 551 0.45 3.10 -27.82
N ASP A 552 0.66 4.25 -27.16
CA ASP A 552 1.68 4.42 -26.14
C ASP A 552 1.24 3.92 -24.76
N TRP A 553 2.23 3.79 -23.87
CA TRP A 553 1.98 3.57 -22.44
C TRP A 553 1.10 4.67 -21.86
N THR A 554 -0.12 4.33 -21.49
CA THR A 554 -1.14 5.27 -21.01
C THR A 554 -1.21 5.23 -19.48
N VAL A 555 -1.21 6.41 -18.86
CA VAL A 555 -1.52 6.61 -17.43
C VAL A 555 -2.93 7.20 -17.39
N PRO A 556 -3.97 6.40 -17.06
CA PRO A 556 -5.37 6.80 -17.12
C PRO A 556 -5.79 7.73 -15.99
#